data_d42e50200990ef321a88b61d1438b3ad
#
_entry.id   d42e50200990ef321a88b61d1438b3ad
#
_cell.length_a   1.000
_cell.length_b   1.000
_cell.length_c   1.000
_cell.angle_alpha   90.00
_cell.angle_beta   90.00
_cell.angle_gamma   90.00
#
_symmetry.space_group_name_H-M   'P 1'
#
loop_
_entity.id
_entity.type
_entity.pdbx_description
1 polymer ?
#
loop_
_entity_poly.entity_id
_entity_poly.type
_entity_poly.pdbx_seq_one_letter_code
_entity_poly.pdbx_strand_id
1 'polypeptide(L)'
;MTRVPQFENERAVSWKSVIPPHTESTMHRHDRYRTIIGVVGGDLTTVSPDGKKTVTRYETGKAYWQAPMPPGETHKDVNETGTTIELIVVEMK
;
A
#
# COMPACT_ATOMS: atom_id res chain seq x y z
N MET A 1 -5.44 -9.62 -3.96
CA MET A 1 -4.14 -9.20 -3.38
C MET A 1 -3.92 -9.90 -2.05
N THR A 2 -2.67 -10.14 -1.72
CA THR A 2 -2.29 -10.91 -0.54
C THR A 2 -1.23 -10.18 0.27
N ARG A 3 -1.11 -10.54 1.56
CA ARG A 3 -0.04 -10.06 2.43
C ARG A 3 0.81 -11.26 2.86
N VAL A 4 2.12 -11.15 2.69
CA VAL A 4 3.07 -12.15 3.13
C VAL A 4 3.81 -11.60 4.35
N PRO A 5 3.59 -12.14 5.57
CA PRO A 5 4.24 -11.63 6.77
C PRO A 5 5.76 -11.67 6.65
N GLN A 6 6.43 -10.60 7.11
CA GLN A 6 7.88 -10.49 7.14
C GLN A 6 8.40 -10.58 8.57
N PHE A 7 7.98 -9.66 9.44
CA PHE A 7 8.32 -9.68 10.86
C PHE A 7 7.31 -8.88 11.66
N GLU A 8 7.29 -9.12 12.96
CA GLU A 8 6.57 -8.31 13.91
C GLU A 8 7.33 -8.30 15.24
N ASN A 9 7.39 -7.12 15.87
CA ASN A 9 7.95 -6.93 17.19
C ASN A 9 7.19 -5.80 17.91
N GLU A 10 7.70 -5.36 19.07
CA GLU A 10 7.03 -4.32 19.86
C GLU A 10 7.00 -2.94 19.20
N ARG A 11 7.81 -2.71 18.15
CA ARG A 11 7.95 -1.40 17.50
C ARG A 11 7.34 -1.32 16.13
N ALA A 12 7.24 -2.44 15.42
CA ALA A 12 6.78 -2.44 14.04
C ALA A 12 6.19 -3.79 13.65
N VAL A 13 5.37 -3.74 12.59
CA VAL A 13 4.91 -4.93 11.89
C VAL A 13 5.19 -4.75 10.40
N SER A 14 5.66 -5.80 9.74
CA SER A 14 6.00 -5.75 8.32
C SER A 14 5.41 -6.93 7.55
N TRP A 15 4.98 -6.62 6.35
CA TRP A 15 4.49 -7.60 5.39
C TRP A 15 4.87 -7.19 3.97
N LYS A 16 4.82 -8.14 3.05
CA LYS A 16 4.91 -7.87 1.63
C LYS A 16 3.50 -7.95 1.03
N SER A 17 3.06 -6.86 0.43
CA SER A 17 1.81 -6.81 -0.34
C SER A 17 2.09 -7.28 -1.75
N VAL A 18 1.38 -8.32 -2.19
CA VAL A 18 1.42 -8.81 -3.58
C VAL A 18 0.10 -8.42 -4.23
N ILE A 19 0.18 -7.56 -5.23
CA ILE A 19 -0.98 -6.90 -5.84
C ILE A 19 -1.03 -7.27 -7.33
N PRO A 20 -1.75 -8.35 -7.69
CA PRO A 20 -1.86 -8.77 -9.09
C PRO A 20 -2.59 -7.75 -9.96
N PRO A 21 -2.44 -7.83 -11.30
CA PRO A 21 -3.17 -6.97 -12.21
C PRO A 21 -4.69 -7.04 -11.99
N HIS A 22 -5.34 -5.89 -12.14
CA HIS A 22 -6.80 -5.77 -12.09
C HIS A 22 -7.43 -6.29 -10.80
N THR A 23 -6.71 -6.18 -9.67
CA THR A 23 -7.23 -6.49 -8.34
C THR A 23 -7.43 -5.23 -7.54
N GLU A 24 -8.35 -5.28 -6.57
CA GLU A 24 -8.57 -4.19 -5.65
C GLU A 24 -8.72 -4.70 -4.22
N SER A 25 -8.39 -3.85 -3.25
CA SER A 25 -8.62 -4.10 -1.84
C SER A 25 -10.04 -3.69 -1.44
N THR A 26 -10.43 -4.07 -0.24
CA THR A 26 -11.60 -3.45 0.41
C THR A 26 -11.26 -2.00 0.80
N MET A 27 -12.31 -1.21 1.06
CA MET A 27 -12.15 0.13 1.59
C MET A 27 -11.57 0.04 3.01
N HIS A 28 -10.49 0.78 3.28
CA HIS A 28 -9.77 0.72 4.55
C HIS A 28 -9.13 2.07 4.88
N ARG A 29 -8.51 2.16 6.06
CA ARG A 29 -7.73 3.33 6.45
C ARG A 29 -6.43 2.91 7.13
N HIS A 30 -5.46 3.82 7.13
CA HIS A 30 -4.17 3.64 7.79
C HIS A 30 -4.03 4.69 8.88
N ASP A 31 -3.88 4.24 10.13
CA ASP A 31 -3.83 5.12 11.31
C ASP A 31 -2.41 5.28 11.86
N ARG A 32 -1.42 4.65 11.23
CA ARG A 32 -0.03 4.65 11.69
C ARG A 32 0.92 5.08 10.58
N TYR A 33 2.10 5.56 10.98
CA TYR A 33 3.17 5.84 10.05
C TYR A 33 3.70 4.55 9.43
N ARG A 34 4.04 4.59 8.15
CA ARG A 34 4.53 3.45 7.39
C ARG A 34 5.68 3.83 6.49
N THR A 35 6.65 2.92 6.33
CA THR A 35 7.60 2.94 5.23
C THR A 35 7.16 1.92 4.20
N ILE A 36 7.14 2.30 2.94
CA ILE A 36 6.79 1.42 1.82
C ILE A 36 8.00 1.32 0.89
N ILE A 37 8.39 0.10 0.55
CA ILE A 37 9.55 -0.18 -0.29
C ILE A 37 9.10 -0.93 -1.53
N GLY A 38 9.45 -0.43 -2.71
CA GLY A 38 9.15 -1.10 -3.97
C GLY A 38 10.04 -2.33 -4.16
N VAL A 39 9.44 -3.52 -4.23
CA VAL A 39 10.12 -4.75 -4.61
C VAL A 39 9.96 -4.98 -6.11
N VAL A 40 8.72 -4.93 -6.59
CA VAL A 40 8.38 -4.83 -8.00
C VAL A 40 7.47 -3.61 -8.12
N GLY A 41 8.02 -2.52 -8.61
CA GLY A 41 7.34 -1.22 -8.65
C GLY A 41 6.21 -1.17 -9.69
N GLY A 42 5.51 -0.05 -9.68
CA GLY A 42 4.42 0.23 -10.63
C GLY A 42 3.55 1.39 -10.15
N ASP A 43 2.51 1.67 -10.91
CA ASP A 43 1.54 2.72 -10.61
C ASP A 43 0.37 2.12 -9.86
N LEU A 44 0.29 2.40 -8.56
CA LEU A 44 -0.83 1.96 -7.72
C LEU A 44 -1.84 3.09 -7.60
N THR A 45 -3.10 2.77 -7.90
CA THR A 45 -4.21 3.72 -7.79
C THR A 45 -4.88 3.57 -6.43
N THR A 46 -5.17 4.69 -5.78
CA THR A 46 -6.05 4.73 -4.61
C THR A 46 -7.36 5.40 -5.00
N VAL A 47 -8.46 4.89 -4.45
CA VAL A 47 -9.81 5.38 -4.77
C VAL A 47 -10.51 5.73 -3.46
N SER A 48 -10.94 6.99 -3.32
CA SER A 48 -11.71 7.45 -2.17
C SER A 48 -13.20 7.04 -2.31
N PRO A 49 -14.01 7.13 -1.22
CA PRO A 49 -15.41 6.73 -1.27
C PRO A 49 -16.25 7.47 -2.32
N ASP A 50 -15.87 8.71 -2.66
CA ASP A 50 -16.53 9.49 -3.70
C ASP A 50 -16.07 9.15 -5.12
N GLY A 51 -15.18 8.16 -5.27
CA GLY A 51 -14.68 7.71 -6.57
C GLY A 51 -13.46 8.47 -7.09
N LYS A 52 -12.93 9.42 -6.31
CA LYS A 52 -11.72 10.16 -6.72
C LYS A 52 -10.50 9.25 -6.72
N LYS A 53 -9.77 9.24 -7.84
CA LYS A 53 -8.57 8.42 -8.03
C LYS A 53 -7.31 9.24 -7.86
N THR A 54 -6.31 8.65 -7.19
CA THR A 54 -4.96 9.20 -7.08
C THR A 54 -3.98 8.08 -7.44
N VAL A 55 -3.01 8.37 -8.30
CA VAL A 55 -2.00 7.40 -8.72
C VAL A 55 -0.68 7.71 -8.02
N THR A 56 -0.10 6.70 -7.38
CA THR A 56 1.23 6.80 -6.78
C THR A 56 2.18 5.87 -7.52
N ARG A 57 3.28 6.41 -8.00
CA ARG A 57 4.35 5.64 -8.64
C ARG A 57 5.30 5.12 -7.57
N TYR A 58 5.38 3.79 -7.44
CA TYR A 58 6.38 3.13 -6.62
C TYR A 58 7.48 2.58 -7.52
N GLU A 59 8.72 3.02 -7.31
CA GLU A 59 9.86 2.54 -8.09
C GLU A 59 10.52 1.37 -7.35
N THR A 60 10.96 0.37 -8.11
CA THR A 60 11.69 -0.77 -7.56
C THR A 60 12.96 -0.30 -6.86
N GLY A 61 13.15 -0.77 -5.61
CA GLY A 61 14.33 -0.44 -4.81
C GLY A 61 14.26 0.90 -4.08
N LYS A 62 13.15 1.63 -4.16
CA LYS A 62 12.99 2.93 -3.50
C LYS A 62 12.07 2.80 -2.29
N ALA A 63 12.36 3.60 -1.24
CA ALA A 63 11.55 3.68 -0.02
C ALA A 63 10.74 4.97 0.01
N TYR A 64 9.53 4.88 0.58
CA TYR A 64 8.58 5.99 0.68
C TYR A 64 8.06 6.09 2.11
N TRP A 65 7.88 7.30 2.59
CA TRP A 65 7.30 7.55 3.91
C TRP A 65 5.82 7.94 3.76
N GLN A 66 4.95 7.28 4.52
CA GLN A 66 3.51 7.55 4.51
C GLN A 66 3.04 7.93 5.90
N ALA A 67 2.48 9.11 6.03
CA ALA A 67 1.83 9.56 7.26
C ALA A 67 0.47 8.87 7.43
N PRO A 68 -0.08 8.84 8.66
CA PRO A 68 -1.46 8.40 8.87
C PRO A 68 -2.44 9.20 8.02
N MET A 69 -3.52 8.55 7.61
CA MET A 69 -4.59 9.23 6.88
C MET A 69 -5.31 10.22 7.80
N PRO A 70 -5.81 11.36 7.27
CA PRO A 70 -6.63 12.27 8.05
C PRO A 70 -7.85 11.57 8.69
N PRO A 71 -8.35 12.05 9.84
CA PRO A 71 -9.50 11.43 10.50
C PRO A 71 -10.71 11.31 9.57
N GLY A 72 -11.35 10.15 9.60
CA GLY A 72 -12.55 9.87 8.82
C GLY A 72 -12.32 9.52 7.36
N GLU A 73 -11.10 9.65 6.84
CA GLU A 73 -10.80 9.27 5.46
C GLU A 73 -10.55 7.78 5.33
N THR A 74 -11.03 7.21 4.22
CA THR A 74 -10.79 5.83 3.84
C THR A 74 -10.43 5.78 2.36
N HIS A 75 -9.81 4.70 1.92
CA HIS A 75 -9.57 4.46 0.51
C HIS A 75 -9.49 2.95 0.23
N LYS A 76 -9.50 2.60 -1.04
CA LYS A 76 -9.11 1.27 -1.49
C LYS A 76 -7.95 1.39 -2.48
N ASP A 77 -7.13 0.34 -2.55
CA ASP A 77 -6.04 0.24 -3.50
C ASP A 77 -6.49 -0.57 -4.71
N VAL A 78 -6.14 -0.10 -5.89
CA VAL A 78 -6.48 -0.77 -7.16
C VAL A 78 -5.25 -0.83 -8.03
N ASN A 79 -4.90 -2.03 -8.50
CA ASN A 79 -3.89 -2.18 -9.52
C ASN A 79 -4.57 -2.20 -10.90
N GLU A 80 -4.59 -1.06 -11.56
CA GLU A 80 -5.17 -0.92 -12.90
C GLU A 80 -4.17 -1.25 -14.02
N THR A 81 -2.94 -1.68 -13.66
CA THR A 81 -1.89 -2.01 -14.63
C THR A 81 -1.96 -3.49 -15.04
N GLY A 82 -1.21 -3.83 -16.08
CA GLY A 82 -1.09 -5.20 -16.56
C GLY A 82 -0.01 -6.04 -15.88
N THR A 83 0.63 -5.52 -14.81
CA THR A 83 1.72 -6.21 -14.12
C THR A 83 1.47 -6.28 -12.62
N THR A 84 1.99 -7.33 -11.97
CA THR A 84 1.93 -7.46 -10.51
C THR A 84 2.84 -6.42 -9.86
N ILE A 85 2.32 -5.75 -8.83
CA ILE A 85 3.09 -4.83 -7.98
C ILE A 85 3.37 -5.55 -6.66
N GLU A 86 4.62 -5.46 -6.17
CA GLU A 86 5.01 -6.01 -4.87
C GLU A 86 5.67 -4.93 -4.04
N LEU A 87 5.15 -4.72 -2.83
CA LEU A 87 5.60 -3.68 -1.92
C LEU A 87 5.87 -4.28 -0.54
N ILE A 88 7.03 -3.98 0.05
CA ILE A 88 7.27 -4.23 1.48
C ILE A 88 6.71 -3.03 2.25
N VAL A 89 5.88 -3.31 3.23
CA VAL A 89 5.32 -2.30 4.14
C VAL A 89 5.90 -2.55 5.53
N VAL A 90 6.41 -1.48 6.15
CA VAL A 90 6.84 -1.50 7.55
C VAL A 90 5.97 -0.48 8.28
N GLU A 91 5.05 -0.97 9.11
CA GLU A 91 4.11 -0.14 9.86
C GLU A 91 4.63 0.07 11.27
N MET A 92 4.75 1.33 11.69
CA MET A 92 5.20 1.69 13.04
C MET A 92 4.04 1.52 14.02
N LYS A 93 4.35 0.96 15.18
CA LYS A 93 3.38 0.82 16.27
C LYS A 93 3.33 2.04 17.17
#